data_fcea7af8ad0a41f96438571675b1e13a
#
_entry.id   fcea7af8ad0a41f96438571675b1e13a
#
_cell.length_a   1.000
_cell.length_b   1.000
_cell.length_c   1.000
_cell.angle_alpha   90.00
_cell.angle_beta   90.00
_cell.angle_gamma   90.00
#
_symmetry.space_group_name_H-M   'P 1'
#
loop_
_entity.id
_entity.type
_entity.pdbx_description
1 polymer ?
#
loop_
_entity_poly.entity_id
_entity_poly.type
_entity_poly.pdbx_seq_one_letter_code
_entity_poly.pdbx_strand_id
1 'polypeptide(L)'
;MNLDFTKDNYRFNARASAIILNEKKDKILLFKVEDGRDYFLLPGGRIELYEDSLTAIKREVMEELRYDIDFTLCSIQENFVIKEDVKIMQYSFCYKGIYKGIINTDRFVCKDNNNQYFYWVDIEQLNSYKVYPESTIELIRSEKLKHIIEKND
;
A
#
# COMPACT_ATOMS: atom_id res chain seq x y z
N MET A 1 9.60 10.70 -13.34
CA MET A 1 10.07 11.33 -12.08
C MET A 1 8.96 11.22 -11.03
N ASN A 2 9.30 10.67 -9.88
CA ASN A 2 8.35 10.50 -8.78
C ASN A 2 7.98 11.82 -8.10
N LEU A 3 6.77 11.88 -7.54
CA LEU A 3 6.37 12.94 -6.62
C LEU A 3 7.05 12.72 -5.28
N ASP A 4 8.34 13.07 -5.22
CA ASP A 4 9.17 12.93 -4.03
C ASP A 4 10.24 14.02 -4.07
N PHE A 5 10.04 15.06 -3.28
CA PHE A 5 10.85 16.26 -3.32
C PHE A 5 11.37 16.61 -1.93
N THR A 6 12.62 17.03 -1.90
CA THR A 6 13.27 17.51 -0.67
C THR A 6 13.75 18.95 -0.87
N LYS A 7 13.45 19.81 0.09
CA LYS A 7 14.00 21.15 0.16
C LYS A 7 14.36 21.46 1.60
N ASP A 8 15.62 21.76 1.86
CA ASP A 8 16.17 21.95 3.20
C ASP A 8 15.88 20.70 4.07
N ASN A 9 15.22 20.85 5.21
CA ASN A 9 14.83 19.74 6.07
C ASN A 9 13.36 19.32 5.89
N TYR A 10 12.77 19.64 4.75
CA TYR A 10 11.40 19.26 4.41
C TYR A 10 11.38 18.28 3.24
N ARG A 11 10.56 17.27 3.35
CA ARG A 11 10.33 16.31 2.26
C ARG A 11 8.84 16.11 2.05
N PHE A 12 8.43 16.13 0.80
CA PHE A 12 7.06 15.79 0.40
C PHE A 12 7.10 14.62 -0.57
N ASN A 13 6.23 13.65 -0.37
CA ASN A 13 5.98 12.63 -1.38
C ASN A 13 4.51 12.22 -1.43
N ALA A 14 4.11 11.66 -2.56
CA ALA A 14 2.78 11.10 -2.74
C ALA A 14 2.89 9.66 -3.22
N ARG A 15 2.04 8.79 -2.67
CA ARG A 15 2.01 7.37 -3.05
C ARG A 15 0.60 6.87 -3.23
N ALA A 16 0.46 5.81 -4.00
CA ALA A 16 -0.77 5.05 -4.13
C ALA A 16 -0.53 3.66 -3.54
N SER A 17 -1.51 3.15 -2.81
CA SER A 17 -1.46 1.81 -2.22
C SER A 17 -2.77 1.08 -2.48
N ALA A 18 -2.76 -0.23 -2.28
CA ALA A 18 -3.92 -1.05 -2.59
C ALA A 18 -4.25 -2.04 -1.48
N ILE A 19 -5.54 -2.13 -1.16
CA ILE A 19 -6.12 -3.23 -0.42
C ILE A 19 -6.67 -4.20 -1.45
N ILE A 20 -5.97 -5.30 -1.67
CA ILE A 20 -6.33 -6.31 -2.66
C ILE A 20 -6.82 -7.54 -1.92
N LEU A 21 -8.09 -7.87 -2.10
CA LEU A 21 -8.73 -9.03 -1.49
C LEU A 21 -8.92 -10.12 -2.55
N ASN A 22 -8.97 -11.39 -2.09
CA ASN A 22 -9.41 -12.49 -2.95
C ASN A 22 -10.94 -12.44 -3.15
N GLU A 23 -11.46 -13.26 -4.05
CA GLU A 23 -12.90 -13.24 -4.36
C GLU A 23 -13.79 -13.57 -3.16
N LYS A 24 -13.33 -14.44 -2.27
CA LYS A 24 -14.06 -14.79 -1.04
C LYS A 24 -13.98 -13.69 0.02
N LYS A 25 -13.09 -12.71 -0.16
CA LYS A 25 -12.84 -11.61 0.79
C LYS A 25 -12.41 -12.08 2.17
N ASP A 26 -11.73 -13.23 2.24
CA ASP A 26 -11.17 -13.77 3.47
C ASP A 26 -9.66 -13.64 3.55
N LYS A 27 -9.01 -13.23 2.45
CA LYS A 27 -7.55 -13.01 2.40
C LYS A 27 -7.23 -11.64 1.80
N ILE A 28 -6.15 -11.05 2.29
CA ILE A 28 -5.59 -9.81 1.78
C ILE A 28 -4.17 -10.03 1.29
N LEU A 29 -3.79 -9.34 0.22
CA LEU A 29 -2.43 -9.38 -0.30
C LEU A 29 -1.57 -8.34 0.41
N LEU A 30 -0.51 -8.79 1.07
CA LEU A 30 0.46 -7.95 1.75
C LEU A 30 1.87 -8.32 1.31
N PHE A 31 2.85 -7.45 1.56
CA PHE A 31 4.23 -7.80 1.26
C PHE A 31 5.17 -7.52 2.41
N LYS A 32 6.31 -8.20 2.40
CA LYS A 32 7.46 -7.95 3.28
C LYS A 32 8.71 -7.72 2.44
N VAL A 33 9.60 -6.89 2.96
CA VAL A 33 10.95 -6.73 2.43
C VAL A 33 11.89 -7.63 3.23
N GLU A 34 12.72 -8.42 2.54
CA GLU A 34 13.68 -9.33 3.17
C GLU A 34 14.96 -8.57 3.59
N ASP A 35 14.81 -7.67 4.56
CA ASP A 35 15.90 -6.85 5.08
C ASP A 35 15.93 -6.79 6.61
N GLY A 36 15.24 -7.73 7.28
CA GLY A 36 15.12 -7.78 8.73
C GLY A 36 13.90 -7.07 9.30
N ARG A 37 13.12 -6.39 8.48
CA ARG A 37 11.85 -5.79 8.91
C ARG A 37 10.83 -6.88 9.20
N ASP A 38 10.18 -6.78 10.35
CA ASP A 38 9.17 -7.76 10.76
C ASP A 38 7.77 -7.13 10.74
N TYR A 39 7.36 -6.64 9.59
CA TYR A 39 6.02 -6.10 9.39
C TYR A 39 5.58 -6.22 7.93
N PHE A 40 4.29 -6.23 7.74
CA PHE A 40 3.66 -6.24 6.42
C PHE A 40 3.31 -4.83 5.95
N LEU A 41 3.32 -4.65 4.65
CA LEU A 41 2.96 -3.41 3.97
C LEU A 41 1.93 -3.67 2.88
N LEU A 42 1.15 -2.65 2.55
CA LEU A 42 0.26 -2.69 1.38
C LEU A 42 1.07 -2.55 0.09
N PRO A 43 0.70 -3.28 -0.97
CA PRO A 43 1.27 -3.06 -2.29
C PRO A 43 1.07 -1.62 -2.76
N GLY A 44 1.99 -1.12 -3.56
CA GLY A 44 1.90 0.21 -4.14
C GLY A 44 3.26 0.86 -4.34
N GLY A 45 3.26 2.16 -4.57
CA GLY A 45 4.48 2.90 -4.80
C GLY A 45 4.25 4.40 -4.98
N ARG A 46 5.31 5.10 -5.37
CA ARG A 46 5.25 6.54 -5.59
C ARG A 46 4.42 6.88 -6.81
N ILE A 47 3.65 7.97 -6.69
CA ILE A 47 2.97 8.57 -7.83
C ILE A 47 4.00 9.34 -8.64
N GLU A 48 3.94 9.26 -9.95
CA GLU A 48 4.82 10.02 -10.84
C GLU A 48 4.25 11.39 -11.16
N LEU A 49 5.12 12.30 -11.59
CA LEU A 49 4.68 13.62 -12.03
C LEU A 49 3.67 13.50 -13.18
N TYR A 50 2.60 14.27 -13.11
CA TYR A 50 1.52 14.30 -14.09
C TYR A 50 0.72 12.99 -14.17
N GLU A 51 0.79 12.17 -13.14
CA GLU A 51 0.05 10.90 -13.03
C GLU A 51 -1.00 11.03 -11.93
N ASP A 52 -2.24 10.62 -12.21
CA ASP A 52 -3.25 10.54 -11.15
C ASP A 52 -3.05 9.27 -10.31
N SER A 53 -3.65 9.24 -9.12
CA SER A 53 -3.43 8.14 -8.18
C SER A 53 -4.02 6.81 -8.66
N LEU A 54 -5.11 6.82 -9.41
CA LEU A 54 -5.70 5.59 -9.96
C LEU A 54 -4.77 4.97 -11.01
N THR A 55 -4.24 5.79 -11.92
CA THR A 55 -3.26 5.34 -12.92
C THR A 55 -2.02 4.79 -12.22
N ALA A 56 -1.56 5.47 -11.16
CA ALA A 56 -0.39 5.04 -10.40
C ALA A 56 -0.59 3.65 -9.79
N ILE A 57 -1.72 3.41 -9.12
CA ILE A 57 -1.93 2.11 -8.49
C ILE A 57 -2.08 0.99 -9.52
N LYS A 58 -2.74 1.24 -10.63
CA LYS A 58 -2.86 0.24 -11.71
C LYS A 58 -1.49 -0.08 -12.31
N ARG A 59 -0.65 0.93 -12.51
CA ARG A 59 0.72 0.74 -12.99
C ARG A 59 1.55 -0.08 -12.00
N GLU A 60 1.55 0.31 -10.72
CA GLU A 60 2.31 -0.39 -9.68
C GLU A 60 1.89 -1.86 -9.55
N VAL A 61 0.59 -2.13 -9.56
CA VAL A 61 0.07 -3.49 -9.45
C VAL A 61 0.43 -4.30 -10.70
N MET A 62 0.38 -3.69 -11.88
CA MET A 62 0.81 -4.35 -13.11
C MET A 62 2.31 -4.71 -13.07
N GLU A 63 3.15 -3.80 -12.56
CA GLU A 63 4.59 -4.06 -12.40
C GLU A 63 4.87 -5.17 -11.40
N GLU A 64 4.15 -5.17 -10.28
CA GLU A 64 4.40 -6.09 -9.15
C GLU A 64 3.74 -7.46 -9.34
N LEU A 65 2.52 -7.51 -9.86
CA LEU A 65 1.70 -8.73 -9.94
C LEU A 65 1.42 -9.20 -11.37
N ARG A 66 1.64 -8.36 -12.37
CA ARG A 66 1.28 -8.63 -13.76
C ARG A 66 -0.22 -8.92 -13.94
N TYR A 67 -1.05 -8.20 -13.20
CA TYR A 67 -2.51 -8.39 -13.20
C TYR A 67 -3.23 -7.05 -13.17
N ASP A 68 -4.33 -6.93 -13.92
CA ASP A 68 -5.16 -5.74 -13.94
C ASP A 68 -6.34 -5.92 -13.00
N ILE A 69 -6.50 -4.96 -12.09
CA ILE A 69 -7.55 -4.97 -11.07
C ILE A 69 -8.35 -3.68 -11.19
N ASP A 70 -9.67 -3.79 -11.06
CA ASP A 70 -10.54 -2.64 -10.95
C ASP A 70 -10.50 -2.11 -9.52
N PHE A 71 -10.15 -0.83 -9.37
CA PHE A 71 -9.95 -0.21 -8.07
C PHE A 71 -10.95 0.90 -7.78
N THR A 72 -11.34 1.00 -6.52
CA THR A 72 -12.15 2.10 -5.98
C THR A 72 -11.40 2.77 -4.85
N LEU A 73 -11.33 4.10 -4.85
CA LEU A 73 -10.66 4.86 -3.79
C LEU A 73 -11.36 4.62 -2.45
N CYS A 74 -10.60 4.18 -1.44
CA CYS A 74 -11.14 3.91 -0.11
C CYS A 74 -10.59 4.83 0.98
N SER A 75 -9.43 5.47 0.78
CA SER A 75 -8.95 6.47 1.72
C SER A 75 -7.99 7.46 1.09
N ILE A 76 -7.97 8.67 1.67
CA ILE A 76 -6.91 9.65 1.46
C ILE A 76 -6.29 9.89 2.83
N GLN A 77 -4.97 9.72 2.92
CA GLN A 77 -4.26 9.84 4.18
C GLN A 77 -3.16 10.88 4.08
N GLU A 78 -3.15 11.81 5.03
CA GLU A 78 -2.10 12.80 5.18
C GLU A 78 -1.22 12.37 6.36
N ASN A 79 0.02 12.02 6.08
CA ASN A 79 0.97 11.55 7.08
C ASN A 79 2.04 12.61 7.34
N PHE A 80 2.28 12.87 8.62
CA PHE A 80 3.30 13.81 9.06
C PHE A 80 4.25 13.08 10.00
N VAL A 81 5.52 12.99 9.62
CA VAL A 81 6.55 12.24 10.36
C VAL A 81 7.80 13.11 10.49
N ILE A 82 8.46 13.08 11.64
CA ILE A 82 9.79 13.66 11.81
C ILE A 82 10.77 12.50 11.97
N LYS A 83 11.75 12.43 11.08
CA LYS A 83 12.77 11.39 11.09
C LYS A 83 14.14 12.03 10.85
N GLU A 84 15.05 11.89 11.84
CA GLU A 84 16.41 12.44 11.72
C GLU A 84 16.41 13.94 11.34
N ASP A 85 15.57 14.71 12.01
CA ASP A 85 15.37 16.16 11.79
C ASP A 85 14.76 16.54 10.45
N VAL A 86 14.38 15.56 9.63
CA VAL A 86 13.64 15.82 8.38
C VAL A 86 12.14 15.74 8.66
N LYS A 87 11.43 16.79 8.28
CA LYS A 87 9.96 16.86 8.38
C LYS A 87 9.36 16.33 7.09
N ILE A 88 8.72 15.18 7.19
CA ILE A 88 8.17 14.46 6.04
C ILE A 88 6.66 14.60 6.03
N MET A 89 6.11 15.04 4.90
CA MET A 89 4.70 15.06 4.61
C MET A 89 4.44 14.08 3.47
N GLN A 90 3.59 13.09 3.69
CA GLN A 90 3.24 12.10 2.67
C GLN A 90 1.73 12.05 2.47
N TYR A 91 1.29 12.20 1.23
CA TYR A 91 -0.09 11.96 0.87
C TYR A 91 -0.21 10.56 0.26
N SER A 92 -1.10 9.77 0.83
CA SER A 92 -1.32 8.39 0.40
C SER A 92 -2.77 8.21 -0.04
N PHE A 93 -2.92 7.69 -1.27
CA PHE A 93 -4.23 7.37 -1.85
C PHE A 93 -4.37 5.85 -1.86
N CYS A 94 -5.30 5.34 -1.06
CA CYS A 94 -5.51 3.89 -0.93
C CYS A 94 -6.73 3.45 -1.73
N TYR A 95 -6.55 2.44 -2.57
CA TYR A 95 -7.58 1.87 -3.42
C TYR A 95 -7.89 0.45 -2.96
N LYS A 96 -9.13 0.03 -3.16
CA LYS A 96 -9.59 -1.33 -2.83
C LYS A 96 -10.04 -2.04 -4.11
N GLY A 97 -9.62 -3.29 -4.25
CA GLY A 97 -9.99 -4.10 -5.40
C GLY A 97 -9.97 -5.60 -5.09
N ILE A 98 -10.51 -6.38 -6.03
CA ILE A 98 -10.61 -7.83 -5.90
C ILE A 98 -9.70 -8.49 -6.93
N TYR A 99 -8.85 -9.40 -6.47
CA TYR A 99 -8.06 -10.27 -7.34
C TYR A 99 -8.91 -11.48 -7.72
N LYS A 100 -9.18 -11.62 -9.02
CA LYS A 100 -10.01 -12.70 -9.55
C LYS A 100 -9.20 -13.86 -10.15
N GLY A 101 -7.89 -13.80 -10.05
CA GLY A 101 -7.00 -14.85 -10.53
C GLY A 101 -6.95 -16.05 -9.59
N ILE A 102 -6.24 -17.08 -10.04
CA ILE A 102 -6.06 -18.32 -9.26
C ILE A 102 -4.95 -18.09 -8.22
N ILE A 103 -5.26 -18.38 -6.96
CA ILE A 103 -4.28 -18.35 -5.86
C ILE A 103 -3.87 -19.81 -5.61
N ASN A 104 -2.66 -20.16 -6.05
CA ASN A 104 -2.12 -21.52 -5.89
C ASN A 104 -0.96 -21.58 -4.89
N THR A 105 -0.59 -20.45 -4.30
CA THR A 105 0.43 -20.39 -3.25
C THR A 105 0.14 -19.18 -2.36
N ASP A 106 0.45 -19.32 -1.06
CA ASP A 106 0.26 -18.22 -0.11
C ASP A 106 1.42 -17.23 -0.09
N ARG A 107 2.55 -17.57 -0.72
CA ARG A 107 3.75 -16.73 -0.76
C ARG A 107 4.38 -16.78 -2.14
N PHE A 108 4.75 -15.62 -2.68
CA PHE A 108 5.48 -15.55 -3.95
C PHE A 108 6.37 -14.31 -4.01
N VAL A 109 7.40 -14.37 -4.84
CA VAL A 109 8.32 -13.24 -5.02
C VAL A 109 7.67 -12.16 -5.89
N CYS A 110 7.95 -10.90 -5.56
CA CYS A 110 7.52 -9.78 -6.38
C CYS A 110 8.16 -9.83 -7.78
N LYS A 111 7.38 -9.60 -8.83
CA LYS A 111 7.87 -9.65 -10.22
C LYS A 111 8.88 -8.55 -10.54
N ASP A 112 8.84 -7.47 -9.79
CA ASP A 112 9.66 -6.28 -10.00
C ASP A 112 10.87 -6.18 -9.05
N ASN A 113 10.85 -6.90 -7.94
CA ASN A 113 11.90 -6.82 -6.92
C ASN A 113 12.08 -8.14 -6.18
N ASN A 114 13.22 -8.78 -6.35
CA ASN A 114 13.54 -10.08 -5.76
C ASN A 114 13.64 -10.08 -4.23
N ASN A 115 13.78 -8.90 -3.60
CA ASN A 115 13.85 -8.79 -2.14
C ASN A 115 12.48 -8.61 -1.49
N GLN A 116 11.41 -8.51 -2.28
CA GLN A 116 10.05 -8.36 -1.80
C GLN A 116 9.27 -9.64 -2.05
N TYR A 117 8.58 -10.09 -1.00
CA TYR A 117 7.70 -11.25 -1.07
C TYR A 117 6.27 -10.84 -0.76
N PHE A 118 5.35 -11.32 -1.58
CA PHE A 118 3.92 -11.17 -1.35
C PHE A 118 3.38 -12.35 -0.59
N TYR A 119 2.39 -12.07 0.25
CA TYR A 119 1.71 -13.06 1.08
C TYR A 119 0.21 -12.85 0.98
N TRP A 120 -0.53 -13.93 0.79
CA TRP A 120 -1.97 -13.95 0.98
C TRP A 120 -2.21 -14.28 2.45
N VAL A 121 -2.69 -13.30 3.20
CA VAL A 121 -2.85 -13.41 4.66
C VAL A 121 -4.33 -13.48 5.00
N ASP A 122 -4.71 -14.43 5.86
CA ASP A 122 -6.08 -14.51 6.33
C ASP A 122 -6.46 -13.26 7.12
N ILE A 123 -7.57 -12.64 6.74
CA ILE A 123 -8.03 -11.40 7.38
C ILE A 123 -8.29 -11.61 8.88
N GLU A 124 -8.78 -12.78 9.28
CA GLU A 124 -9.02 -13.13 10.68
C GLU A 124 -7.73 -13.13 11.51
N GLN A 125 -6.58 -13.31 10.88
CA GLN A 125 -5.28 -13.37 11.56
C GLN A 125 -4.51 -12.06 11.54
N LEU A 126 -5.06 -11.00 10.94
CA LEU A 126 -4.33 -9.73 10.78
C LEU A 126 -3.92 -9.10 12.11
N ASN A 127 -4.71 -9.28 13.17
CA ASN A 127 -4.39 -8.74 14.48
C ASN A 127 -3.14 -9.37 15.11
N SER A 128 -2.69 -10.53 14.59
CA SER A 128 -1.48 -11.21 15.04
C SER A 128 -0.20 -10.64 14.43
N TYR A 129 -0.33 -9.74 13.44
CA TYR A 129 0.80 -9.18 12.69
C TYR A 129 0.84 -7.66 12.81
N LYS A 130 2.05 -7.10 12.63
CA LYS A 130 2.19 -5.67 12.39
C LYS A 130 1.93 -5.41 10.91
N VAL A 131 0.96 -4.55 10.62
CA VAL A 131 0.59 -4.14 9.26
C VAL A 131 0.59 -2.62 9.20
N TYR A 132 1.27 -2.07 8.21
CA TYR A 132 1.30 -0.63 7.97
C TYR A 132 0.70 -0.32 6.59
N PRO A 133 -0.12 0.72 6.47
CA PRO A 133 -0.57 1.59 7.56
C PRO A 133 -1.50 0.86 8.55
N GLU A 134 -1.52 1.33 9.78
CA GLU A 134 -2.35 0.73 10.86
C GLU A 134 -3.85 0.79 10.54
N SER A 135 -4.26 1.75 9.72
CA SER A 135 -5.64 1.90 9.27
C SER A 135 -6.11 0.77 8.36
N THR A 136 -5.21 -0.11 7.88
CA THR A 136 -5.55 -1.18 6.92
C THR A 136 -6.72 -2.04 7.38
N ILE A 137 -6.72 -2.46 8.65
CA ILE A 137 -7.76 -3.35 9.18
C ILE A 137 -9.13 -2.67 9.14
N GLU A 138 -9.20 -1.39 9.53
CA GLU A 138 -10.43 -0.61 9.46
C GLU A 138 -10.90 -0.45 8.02
N LEU A 139 -9.98 -0.16 7.10
CA LEU A 139 -10.29 0.10 5.70
C LEU A 139 -10.81 -1.12 4.97
N ILE A 140 -10.39 -2.32 5.35
CA ILE A 140 -10.90 -3.57 4.76
C ILE A 140 -12.43 -3.66 4.91
N ARG A 141 -12.93 -3.24 6.07
CA ARG A 141 -14.35 -3.35 6.44
C ARG A 141 -15.17 -2.12 6.08
N SER A 142 -14.54 -1.00 5.82
CA SER A 142 -15.24 0.24 5.53
C SER A 142 -15.73 0.27 4.08
N GLU A 143 -16.97 0.69 3.87
CA GLU A 143 -17.54 0.91 2.54
C GLU A 143 -17.55 2.38 2.16
N LYS A 144 -17.12 3.25 3.07
CA LYS A 144 -17.09 4.70 2.87
C LYS A 144 -15.68 5.19 2.66
N LEU A 145 -15.53 6.22 1.83
CA LEU A 145 -14.26 6.92 1.68
C LEU A 145 -13.87 7.56 3.02
N LYS A 146 -12.65 7.28 3.48
CA LYS A 146 -12.09 7.80 4.72
C LYS A 146 -11.01 8.83 4.43
N HIS A 147 -11.08 9.96 5.11
CA HIS A 147 -9.98 10.92 5.14
C HIS A 147 -9.29 10.81 6.50
N ILE A 148 -8.01 10.52 6.49
CA ILE A 148 -7.22 10.24 7.69
C ILE A 148 -6.07 11.23 7.78
N ILE A 149 -5.90 11.85 8.94
CA ILE A 149 -4.75 12.71 9.22
C ILE A 149 -3.97 12.05 10.37
N GLU A 150 -2.70 11.76 10.13
CA GLU A 150 -1.85 11.06 11.10
C GLU A 150 -0.57 11.86 11.31
N LYS A 151 -0.33 12.25 12.57
CA LYS A 151 0.84 13.04 12.95
C LYS A 151 1.68 12.24 13.93
N ASN A 152 2.86 11.85 13.48
CA ASN A 152 3.84 11.08 14.27
C ASN A 152 5.07 11.95 14.47
N ASP A 153 5.07 12.69 15.58
CA ASP A 153 6.17 13.59 15.96
C ASP A 153 7.25 12.88 16.76
#